data_9561eac2fedc62a6b508e7254790268b
#
_entry.id   9561eac2fedc62a6b508e7254790268b
#
_cell.length_a   1.000
_cell.length_b   1.000
_cell.length_c   1.000
_cell.angle_alpha   90.00
_cell.angle_beta   90.00
_cell.angle_gamma   90.00
#
_symmetry.space_group_name_H-M   'P 1'
#
loop_
_entity.id
_entity.type
_entity.pdbx_description
1 polymer ?
#
loop_
_entity_poly.entity_id
_entity_poly.type
_entity_poly.pdbx_seq_one_letter_code
_entity_poly.pdbx_strand_id
1 'polypeptide(L)'
;MGTFKTIGQVKGWVRRRAAELYALSPGYLRCLQGKAVILTYHRVVSGEELEAECIQDGMYVSVETFTAQMQFLKTHFAVISFSELLSMWAEKRWNPARRYCVVTFDDGWLDNYTHALSVLKRYDVPATVFLPTSFIGTNEWFWPEKVGWLYQRFTQRPVKEQQHIVFALRNQHAWIQGGVSALLHRDSDAVVEWCKTLVPAQIDAVVSVWAAALEVRLPSDRQVVNWDEVRAMSEAGVSFGSHSVTHTILTKLHCDEVMREAVDSWSALKQQPDRKSVV
;
A
#
# COMPACT_ATOMS: atom_id res chain seq x y z
N MET A 1 4.68 -11.41 -35.39
CA MET A 1 3.66 -10.36 -35.56
C MET A 1 3.68 -9.50 -34.31
N GLY A 2 4.20 -8.27 -34.42
CA GLY A 2 4.39 -7.39 -33.27
C GLY A 2 3.06 -6.88 -32.74
N THR A 3 2.84 -7.09 -31.45
CA THR A 3 1.70 -6.54 -30.69
C THR A 3 1.75 -5.03 -30.70
N PHE A 4 0.73 -4.37 -31.27
CA PHE A 4 0.57 -2.93 -31.18
C PHE A 4 0.43 -2.54 -29.70
N LYS A 5 1.46 -1.88 -29.15
CA LYS A 5 1.41 -1.29 -27.81
C LYS A 5 0.39 -0.15 -27.82
N THR A 6 -0.49 -0.11 -26.83
CA THR A 6 -1.44 0.99 -26.67
C THR A 6 -0.69 2.32 -26.46
N ILE A 7 -1.32 3.45 -26.80
CA ILE A 7 -0.75 4.81 -26.62
C ILE A 7 -0.32 5.03 -25.15
N GLY A 8 -1.04 4.44 -24.19
CA GLY A 8 -0.69 4.48 -22.78
C GLY A 8 0.62 3.76 -22.46
N GLN A 9 0.82 2.57 -23.02
CA GLN A 9 2.06 1.79 -22.83
C GLN A 9 3.27 2.50 -23.45
N VAL A 10 3.10 3.16 -24.61
CA VAL A 10 4.17 3.96 -25.23
C VAL A 10 4.52 5.18 -24.37
N LYS A 11 3.52 5.90 -23.84
CA LYS A 11 3.75 7.02 -22.92
C LYS A 11 4.45 6.58 -21.64
N GLY A 12 4.07 5.43 -21.06
CA GLY A 12 4.71 4.85 -19.88
C GLY A 12 6.18 4.50 -20.15
N TRP A 13 6.45 3.85 -21.29
CA TRP A 13 7.81 3.53 -21.70
C TRP A 13 8.70 4.78 -21.91
N VAL A 14 8.18 5.79 -22.60
CA VAL A 14 8.88 7.06 -22.82
C VAL A 14 9.19 7.76 -21.50
N ARG A 15 8.22 7.80 -20.57
CA ARG A 15 8.43 8.37 -19.22
C ARG A 15 9.51 7.63 -18.45
N ARG A 16 9.50 6.29 -18.47
CA ARG A 16 10.51 5.46 -17.81
C ARG A 16 11.89 5.75 -18.37
N ARG A 17 12.06 5.77 -19.71
CA ARG A 17 13.34 6.06 -20.35
C ARG A 17 13.84 7.50 -20.09
N ALA A 18 12.95 8.45 -20.10
CA ALA A 18 13.28 9.83 -19.75
C ALA A 18 13.73 9.95 -18.29
N ALA A 19 13.05 9.24 -17.35
CA ALA A 19 13.44 9.20 -15.94
C ALA A 19 14.81 8.53 -15.74
N GLU A 20 15.09 7.41 -16.43
CA GLU A 20 16.39 6.73 -16.40
C GLU A 20 17.51 7.66 -16.87
N LEU A 21 17.32 8.33 -18.03
CA LEU A 21 18.30 9.28 -18.56
C LEU A 21 18.50 10.48 -17.64
N TYR A 22 17.42 11.00 -17.06
CA TYR A 22 17.48 12.10 -16.11
C TYR A 22 18.22 11.69 -14.83
N ALA A 23 17.98 10.49 -14.32
CA ALA A 23 18.65 9.94 -13.13
C ALA A 23 20.16 9.74 -13.33
N LEU A 24 20.60 9.51 -14.59
CA LEU A 24 22.02 9.44 -14.94
C LEU A 24 22.67 10.84 -15.04
N SER A 25 21.88 11.92 -15.06
CA SER A 25 22.43 13.27 -15.17
C SER A 25 23.02 13.72 -13.81
N PRO A 26 24.20 14.35 -13.79
CA PRO A 26 24.78 14.87 -12.54
C PRO A 26 23.91 15.95 -11.87
N GLY A 27 22.90 16.46 -12.58
CA GLY A 27 22.05 17.55 -12.13
C GLY A 27 20.81 17.12 -11.32
N TYR A 28 20.35 15.86 -11.45
CA TYR A 28 19.07 15.48 -10.85
C TYR A 28 19.07 15.61 -9.31
N LEU A 29 20.16 15.24 -8.65
CA LEU A 29 20.28 15.40 -7.19
C LEU A 29 20.37 16.88 -6.77
N ARG A 30 20.84 17.77 -7.66
CA ARG A 30 20.89 19.21 -7.36
C ARG A 30 19.50 19.81 -7.24
N CYS A 31 18.52 19.32 -8.01
CA CYS A 31 17.12 19.78 -7.92
C CYS A 31 16.49 19.50 -6.56
N LEU A 32 17.05 18.56 -5.78
CA LEU A 32 16.56 18.14 -4.48
C LEU A 32 17.28 18.83 -3.32
N GLN A 33 18.28 19.68 -3.59
CA GLN A 33 18.94 20.46 -2.53
C GLN A 33 17.93 21.38 -1.84
N GLY A 34 18.02 21.43 -0.51
CA GLY A 34 17.11 22.21 0.33
C GLY A 34 15.67 21.68 0.35
N LYS A 35 15.44 20.44 -0.08
CA LYS A 35 14.11 19.80 -0.09
C LYS A 35 14.10 18.54 0.78
N ALA A 36 12.91 18.20 1.26
CA ALA A 36 12.62 16.88 1.80
C ALA A 36 11.79 16.08 0.79
N VAL A 37 12.17 14.84 0.61
CA VAL A 37 11.40 13.85 -0.13
C VAL A 37 10.83 12.88 0.90
N ILE A 38 9.54 12.61 0.83
CA ILE A 38 8.90 11.55 1.61
C ILE A 38 8.66 10.40 0.66
N LEU A 39 9.25 9.24 0.94
CA LEU A 39 9.03 8.03 0.18
C LEU A 39 8.07 7.14 0.96
N THR A 40 6.93 6.85 0.35
CA THR A 40 5.91 5.97 0.92
C THR A 40 5.97 4.61 0.24
N TYR A 41 6.15 3.59 1.04
CA TYR A 41 6.08 2.18 0.68
C TYR A 41 4.81 1.55 1.22
N HIS A 42 4.41 0.41 0.68
CA HIS A 42 3.39 -0.45 1.26
C HIS A 42 4.03 -1.80 1.59
N ARG A 43 4.33 -2.62 0.58
CA ARG A 43 4.86 -3.97 0.74
C ARG A 43 6.33 -4.08 0.33
N VAL A 44 7.08 -4.91 1.06
CA VAL A 44 8.45 -5.32 0.71
C VAL A 44 8.48 -6.84 0.65
N VAL A 45 8.40 -7.41 -0.53
CA VAL A 45 8.13 -8.83 -0.75
C VAL A 45 9.33 -9.59 -1.32
N SER A 46 9.42 -10.88 -0.99
CA SER A 46 10.36 -11.79 -1.64
C SER A 46 9.87 -12.21 -3.03
N GLY A 47 10.77 -12.78 -3.84
CA GLY A 47 10.37 -13.32 -5.15
C GLY A 47 9.36 -14.45 -5.05
N GLU A 48 9.43 -15.29 -4.00
CA GLU A 48 8.50 -16.39 -3.75
C GLU A 48 7.09 -15.90 -3.43
N GLU A 49 6.99 -14.86 -2.58
CA GLU A 49 5.70 -14.23 -2.25
C GLU A 49 5.08 -13.58 -3.48
N LEU A 50 5.90 -12.93 -4.31
CA LEU A 50 5.41 -12.29 -5.54
C LEU A 50 4.86 -13.29 -6.56
N GLU A 51 5.41 -14.51 -6.61
CA GLU A 51 4.89 -15.59 -7.46
C GLU A 51 3.60 -16.23 -6.89
N ALA A 52 3.47 -16.24 -5.56
CA ALA A 52 2.37 -16.91 -4.86
C ALA A 52 1.13 -16.02 -4.71
N GLU A 53 1.32 -14.71 -4.58
CA GLU A 53 0.26 -13.75 -4.25
C GLU A 53 -0.12 -12.87 -5.46
N CYS A 54 -1.39 -12.44 -5.49
CA CYS A 54 -1.86 -11.43 -6.43
C CYS A 54 -1.73 -10.06 -5.78
N ILE A 55 -0.55 -9.44 -5.92
CA ILE A 55 -0.28 -8.12 -5.38
C ILE A 55 -0.46 -7.08 -6.50
N GLN A 56 -1.18 -6.01 -6.21
CA GLN A 56 -1.42 -4.93 -7.18
C GLN A 56 -0.11 -4.25 -7.58
N ASP A 57 0.06 -4.01 -8.87
CA ASP A 57 1.22 -3.29 -9.40
C ASP A 57 1.36 -1.91 -8.77
N GLY A 58 2.58 -1.57 -8.33
CA GLY A 58 2.88 -0.31 -7.67
C GLY A 58 2.70 -0.31 -6.15
N MET A 59 2.10 -1.35 -5.57
CA MET A 59 1.93 -1.49 -4.12
C MET A 59 3.10 -2.22 -3.45
N TYR A 60 4.09 -2.67 -4.20
CA TYR A 60 5.22 -3.43 -3.66
C TYR A 60 6.57 -3.05 -4.29
N VAL A 61 7.62 -3.38 -3.56
CA VAL A 61 9.00 -3.48 -4.06
C VAL A 61 9.59 -4.82 -3.62
N SER A 62 10.52 -5.38 -4.40
CA SER A 62 11.24 -6.57 -3.92
C SER A 62 12.23 -6.22 -2.82
N VAL A 63 12.58 -7.20 -1.97
CA VAL A 63 13.61 -7.05 -0.90
C VAL A 63 14.93 -6.52 -1.47
N GLU A 64 15.34 -7.00 -2.66
CA GLU A 64 16.57 -6.56 -3.33
C GLU A 64 16.45 -5.09 -3.77
N THR A 65 15.33 -4.71 -4.36
CA THR A 65 15.08 -3.33 -4.79
C THR A 65 15.04 -2.40 -3.58
N PHE A 66 14.33 -2.77 -2.51
CA PHE A 66 14.29 -2.01 -1.27
C PHE A 66 15.68 -1.83 -0.65
N THR A 67 16.48 -2.90 -0.62
CA THR A 67 17.87 -2.88 -0.13
C THR A 67 18.72 -1.88 -0.91
N ALA A 68 18.66 -1.94 -2.25
CA ALA A 68 19.39 -1.01 -3.11
C ALA A 68 18.94 0.45 -2.91
N GLN A 69 17.64 0.68 -2.73
CA GLN A 69 17.08 1.99 -2.45
C GLN A 69 17.57 2.54 -1.10
N MET A 70 17.56 1.75 -0.02
CA MET A 70 18.08 2.19 1.28
C MET A 70 19.57 2.55 1.22
N GLN A 71 20.36 1.76 0.54
CA GLN A 71 21.80 2.06 0.30
C GLN A 71 21.97 3.39 -0.44
N PHE A 72 21.18 3.61 -1.50
CA PHE A 72 21.18 4.85 -2.27
C PHE A 72 20.78 6.07 -1.40
N LEU A 73 19.75 5.93 -0.59
CA LEU A 73 19.29 7.00 0.29
C LEU A 73 20.37 7.40 1.30
N LYS A 74 21.01 6.44 1.97
CA LYS A 74 22.10 6.73 2.92
C LYS A 74 23.29 7.40 2.25
N THR A 75 23.55 7.13 0.98
CA THR A 75 24.67 7.72 0.24
C THR A 75 24.38 9.17 -0.18
N HIS A 76 23.15 9.48 -0.53
CA HIS A 76 22.81 10.73 -1.22
C HIS A 76 21.93 11.70 -0.43
N PHE A 77 21.32 11.24 0.67
CA PHE A 77 20.38 12.02 1.48
C PHE A 77 20.74 12.00 2.97
N ALA A 78 20.38 13.04 3.68
CA ALA A 78 20.20 12.98 5.12
C ALA A 78 18.86 12.31 5.38
N VAL A 79 18.86 11.00 5.67
CA VAL A 79 17.64 10.27 6.02
C VAL A 79 17.31 10.59 7.46
N ILE A 80 16.13 11.16 7.68
CA ILE A 80 15.64 11.64 8.98
C ILE A 80 14.31 10.98 9.32
N SER A 81 13.98 10.93 10.60
CA SER A 81 12.68 10.47 11.05
C SER A 81 11.57 11.47 10.71
N PHE A 82 10.32 11.01 10.71
CA PHE A 82 9.17 11.89 10.49
C PHE A 82 9.05 12.95 11.60
N SER A 83 9.31 12.58 12.86
CA SER A 83 9.32 13.50 13.99
C SER A 83 10.43 14.57 13.87
N GLU A 84 11.62 14.18 13.39
CA GLU A 84 12.70 15.12 13.13
C GLU A 84 12.32 16.11 12.01
N LEU A 85 11.69 15.64 10.94
CA LEU A 85 11.16 16.51 9.88
C LEU A 85 10.20 17.56 10.46
N LEU A 86 9.24 17.14 11.30
CA LEU A 86 8.28 18.05 11.93
C LEU A 86 8.96 19.08 12.84
N SER A 87 9.93 18.64 13.67
CA SER A 87 10.73 19.56 14.51
C SER A 87 11.49 20.58 13.69
N MET A 88 12.18 20.12 12.64
CA MET A 88 12.94 21.01 11.75
C MET A 88 12.05 22.04 11.07
N TRP A 89 10.83 21.61 10.69
CA TRP A 89 9.83 22.51 10.10
C TRP A 89 9.35 23.56 11.11
N ALA A 90 8.95 23.14 12.30
CA ALA A 90 8.45 24.02 13.35
C ALA A 90 9.52 25.03 13.82
N GLU A 91 10.76 24.60 13.96
CA GLU A 91 11.87 25.40 14.44
C GLU A 91 12.62 26.17 13.34
N LYS A 92 12.17 26.02 12.08
CA LYS A 92 12.82 26.63 10.89
C LYS A 92 14.32 26.31 10.77
N ARG A 93 14.73 25.12 11.23
CA ARG A 93 16.13 24.63 11.20
C ARG A 93 16.50 23.95 9.88
N TRP A 94 16.13 24.53 8.78
CA TRP A 94 16.31 23.95 7.46
C TRP A 94 17.69 24.31 6.87
N ASN A 95 18.46 23.30 6.48
CA ASN A 95 19.73 23.55 5.78
C ASN A 95 19.54 23.42 4.27
N PRO A 96 19.60 24.53 3.51
CA PRO A 96 19.36 24.52 2.06
C PRO A 96 20.44 23.77 1.25
N ALA A 97 21.57 23.44 1.85
CA ALA A 97 22.63 22.67 1.19
C ALA A 97 22.43 21.14 1.29
N ARG A 98 21.52 20.69 2.17
CA ARG A 98 21.22 19.26 2.34
C ARG A 98 20.03 18.82 1.52
N ARG A 99 19.96 17.54 1.25
CA ARG A 99 18.81 16.81 0.71
C ARG A 99 18.29 15.91 1.83
N TYR A 100 17.02 16.01 2.15
CA TYR A 100 16.42 15.22 3.21
C TYR A 100 15.52 14.17 2.62
N CYS A 101 15.45 13.00 3.27
CA CYS A 101 14.52 11.93 2.93
C CYS A 101 13.90 11.38 4.19
N VAL A 102 12.59 11.11 4.13
CA VAL A 102 11.84 10.38 5.15
C VAL A 102 11.30 9.12 4.49
N VAL A 103 11.41 8.00 5.17
CA VAL A 103 10.87 6.71 4.74
C VAL A 103 9.61 6.42 5.54
N THR A 104 8.52 6.17 4.85
CA THR A 104 7.23 5.79 5.45
C THR A 104 6.69 4.52 4.83
N PHE A 105 5.85 3.82 5.58
CA PHE A 105 5.08 2.67 5.12
C PHE A 105 3.62 2.89 5.50
N ASP A 106 2.71 2.52 4.62
CA ASP A 106 1.29 2.49 4.91
C ASP A 106 0.82 1.06 5.18
N ASP A 107 -0.35 0.91 5.80
CA ASP A 107 -1.08 -0.33 6.05
C ASP A 107 -0.50 -1.28 7.11
N GLY A 108 0.77 -1.17 7.47
CA GLY A 108 1.39 -2.04 8.46
C GLY A 108 1.44 -3.52 8.04
N TRP A 109 1.75 -3.80 6.79
CA TRP A 109 1.88 -5.15 6.26
C TRP A 109 2.87 -5.99 7.06
N LEU A 110 2.61 -7.28 7.19
CA LEU A 110 3.49 -8.22 7.91
C LEU A 110 4.91 -8.23 7.35
N ASP A 111 5.06 -8.04 6.04
CA ASP A 111 6.36 -7.97 5.38
C ASP A 111 7.18 -6.71 5.76
N ASN A 112 6.56 -5.69 6.33
CA ASN A 112 7.30 -4.58 6.93
C ASN A 112 8.12 -5.05 8.15
N TYR A 113 7.62 -6.04 8.90
CA TYR A 113 8.33 -6.68 10.01
C TYR A 113 9.29 -7.76 9.51
N THR A 114 8.82 -8.68 8.65
CA THR A 114 9.61 -9.86 8.26
C THR A 114 10.75 -9.55 7.30
N HIS A 115 10.59 -8.55 6.44
CA HIS A 115 11.58 -8.19 5.40
C HIS A 115 12.16 -6.79 5.60
N ALA A 116 11.30 -5.74 5.61
CA ALA A 116 11.79 -4.37 5.59
C ALA A 116 12.61 -4.02 6.84
N LEU A 117 12.20 -4.46 8.03
CA LEU A 117 12.84 -4.15 9.30
C LEU A 117 14.33 -4.52 9.31
N SER A 118 14.69 -5.69 8.78
CA SER A 118 16.07 -6.16 8.72
C SER A 118 16.96 -5.25 7.86
N VAL A 119 16.42 -4.76 6.75
CA VAL A 119 17.08 -3.83 5.84
C VAL A 119 17.21 -2.45 6.48
N LEU A 120 16.15 -1.93 7.09
CA LEU A 120 16.17 -0.65 7.81
C LEU A 120 17.23 -0.64 8.91
N LYS A 121 17.30 -1.70 9.72
CA LYS A 121 18.34 -1.86 10.75
C LYS A 121 19.75 -1.92 10.14
N ARG A 122 19.95 -2.68 9.07
CA ARG A 122 21.25 -2.81 8.41
C ARG A 122 21.83 -1.49 7.93
N TYR A 123 20.96 -0.61 7.42
CA TYR A 123 21.38 0.69 6.88
C TYR A 123 21.16 1.85 7.88
N ASP A 124 20.71 1.57 9.10
CA ASP A 124 20.38 2.60 10.09
C ASP A 124 19.47 3.68 9.48
N VAL A 125 18.35 3.26 8.90
CA VAL A 125 17.34 4.12 8.28
C VAL A 125 16.13 4.22 9.19
N PRO A 126 15.83 5.39 9.75
CA PRO A 126 14.59 5.60 10.50
C PRO A 126 13.40 5.52 9.54
N ALA A 127 12.31 4.91 10.00
CA ALA A 127 11.09 4.80 9.24
C ALA A 127 9.86 5.03 10.12
N THR A 128 8.74 5.38 9.49
CA THR A 128 7.44 5.48 10.15
C THR A 128 6.45 4.58 9.44
N VAL A 129 5.70 3.76 10.20
CA VAL A 129 4.64 2.91 9.67
C VAL A 129 3.28 3.45 10.10
N PHE A 130 2.40 3.72 9.16
CA PHE A 130 1.03 4.15 9.42
C PHE A 130 0.10 2.94 9.50
N LEU A 131 -0.58 2.77 10.64
CA LEU A 131 -1.30 1.56 11.02
C LEU A 131 -2.82 1.74 11.00
N PRO A 132 -3.57 0.94 10.23
CA PRO A 132 -5.02 0.84 10.35
C PRO A 132 -5.37 -0.04 11.56
N THR A 133 -5.84 0.58 12.64
CA THR A 133 -5.79 0.00 13.98
C THR A 133 -6.72 -1.21 14.19
N SER A 134 -7.80 -1.35 13.42
CA SER A 134 -8.68 -2.52 13.53
C SER A 134 -8.12 -3.79 12.87
N PHE A 135 -7.09 -3.67 12.04
CA PHE A 135 -6.48 -4.81 11.35
C PHE A 135 -5.34 -5.44 12.13
N ILE A 136 -4.76 -4.71 13.12
CA ILE A 136 -3.57 -5.16 13.85
C ILE A 136 -3.85 -6.45 14.60
N GLY A 137 -3.10 -7.51 14.27
CA GLY A 137 -3.20 -8.82 14.90
C GLY A 137 -4.45 -9.63 14.50
N THR A 138 -5.22 -9.18 13.53
CA THR A 138 -6.37 -9.92 13.01
C THR A 138 -6.02 -10.72 11.75
N ASN A 139 -6.93 -11.59 11.33
CA ASN A 139 -6.86 -12.31 10.06
C ASN A 139 -7.71 -11.63 8.96
N GLU A 140 -8.13 -10.39 9.20
CA GLU A 140 -8.88 -9.64 8.22
C GLU A 140 -7.95 -9.12 7.11
N TRP A 141 -8.40 -9.26 5.87
CA TRP A 141 -7.74 -8.72 4.69
C TRP A 141 -8.36 -7.39 4.30
N PHE A 142 -7.57 -6.50 3.75
CA PHE A 142 -8.10 -5.30 3.10
C PHE A 142 -8.98 -5.68 1.92
N TRP A 143 -9.99 -4.87 1.64
CA TRP A 143 -10.93 -5.17 0.56
C TRP A 143 -10.27 -5.23 -0.84
N PRO A 144 -9.22 -4.42 -1.18
CA PRO A 144 -8.56 -4.54 -2.49
C PRO A 144 -7.90 -5.91 -2.67
N GLU A 145 -7.27 -6.45 -1.63
CA GLU A 145 -6.64 -7.77 -1.64
C GLU A 145 -7.69 -8.90 -1.77
N LYS A 146 -8.83 -8.76 -1.08
CA LYS A 146 -9.97 -9.68 -1.26
C LYS A 146 -10.44 -9.68 -2.73
N VAL A 147 -10.55 -8.51 -3.33
CA VAL A 147 -10.94 -8.33 -4.74
C VAL A 147 -9.87 -8.92 -5.68
N GLY A 148 -8.59 -8.62 -5.47
CA GLY A 148 -7.49 -9.15 -6.26
C GLY A 148 -7.41 -10.67 -6.21
N TRP A 149 -7.56 -11.26 -5.01
CA TRP A 149 -7.58 -12.70 -4.81
C TRP A 149 -8.77 -13.37 -5.51
N LEU A 150 -9.97 -12.80 -5.40
CA LEU A 150 -11.17 -13.29 -6.11
C LEU A 150 -11.00 -13.18 -7.62
N TYR A 151 -10.39 -12.10 -8.11
CA TYR A 151 -10.09 -11.92 -9.52
C TYR A 151 -9.14 -13.00 -10.05
N GLN A 152 -8.08 -13.32 -9.31
CA GLN A 152 -7.16 -14.40 -9.66
C GLN A 152 -7.91 -15.74 -9.77
N ARG A 153 -8.77 -16.07 -8.79
CA ARG A 153 -9.59 -17.30 -8.81
C ARG A 153 -10.56 -17.33 -9.98
N PHE A 154 -11.15 -16.19 -10.31
CA PHE A 154 -12.02 -16.03 -11.46
C PHE A 154 -11.28 -16.31 -12.78
N THR A 155 -10.10 -15.73 -12.97
CA THR A 155 -9.32 -15.88 -14.22
C THR A 155 -8.78 -17.29 -14.42
N GLN A 156 -8.62 -18.06 -13.35
CA GLN A 156 -8.22 -19.47 -13.39
C GLN A 156 -9.37 -20.41 -13.81
N ARG A 157 -10.63 -19.95 -13.81
CA ARG A 157 -11.77 -20.76 -14.24
C ARG A 157 -11.84 -20.89 -15.76
N PRO A 158 -12.39 -22.01 -16.29
CA PRO A 158 -12.70 -22.14 -17.72
C PRO A 158 -13.59 -20.99 -18.21
N VAL A 159 -13.42 -20.55 -19.46
CA VAL A 159 -14.16 -19.40 -20.03
C VAL A 159 -15.68 -19.55 -19.89
N LYS A 160 -16.22 -20.76 -20.03
CA LYS A 160 -17.65 -21.03 -19.85
C LYS A 160 -18.12 -20.74 -18.41
N GLU A 161 -17.33 -21.13 -17.41
CA GLU A 161 -17.62 -20.83 -16.00
C GLU A 161 -17.53 -19.34 -15.72
N GLN A 162 -16.49 -18.66 -16.25
CA GLN A 162 -16.39 -17.19 -16.14
C GLN A 162 -17.64 -16.50 -16.68
N GLN A 163 -18.19 -16.96 -17.82
CA GLN A 163 -19.43 -16.41 -18.39
C GLN A 163 -20.65 -16.64 -17.48
N HIS A 164 -20.76 -17.81 -16.85
CA HIS A 164 -21.83 -18.10 -15.89
C HIS A 164 -21.72 -17.22 -14.64
N ILE A 165 -20.51 -17.05 -14.10
CA ILE A 165 -20.26 -16.18 -12.94
C ILE A 165 -20.64 -14.73 -13.27
N VAL A 166 -20.19 -14.22 -14.43
CA VAL A 166 -20.55 -12.88 -14.91
C VAL A 166 -22.06 -12.71 -15.06
N PHE A 167 -22.75 -13.71 -15.60
CA PHE A 167 -24.21 -13.70 -15.73
C PHE A 167 -24.92 -13.68 -14.35
N ALA A 168 -24.45 -14.51 -13.42
CA ALA A 168 -24.98 -14.54 -12.04
C ALA A 168 -24.80 -13.20 -11.34
N LEU A 169 -23.62 -12.59 -11.46
CA LEU A 169 -23.32 -11.27 -10.86
C LEU A 169 -24.22 -10.16 -11.44
N ARG A 170 -24.47 -10.17 -12.76
CA ARG A 170 -25.35 -9.18 -13.41
C ARG A 170 -26.80 -9.18 -12.86
N ASN A 171 -27.28 -10.34 -12.47
CA ASN A 171 -28.67 -10.53 -12.06
C ASN A 171 -28.91 -10.26 -10.57
N GLN A 172 -27.86 -10.08 -9.76
CA GLN A 172 -28.02 -9.89 -8.32
C GLN A 172 -28.33 -8.44 -7.94
N HIS A 173 -27.62 -7.45 -8.52
CA HIS A 173 -27.86 -6.04 -8.22
C HIS A 173 -27.57 -5.18 -9.45
N ALA A 174 -28.48 -4.26 -9.78
CA ALA A 174 -28.32 -3.37 -10.93
C ALA A 174 -27.02 -2.52 -10.88
N TRP A 175 -26.58 -2.13 -9.70
CA TRP A 175 -25.34 -1.34 -9.52
C TRP A 175 -24.04 -2.15 -9.74
N ILE A 176 -24.08 -3.49 -9.70
CA ILE A 176 -22.92 -4.36 -10.01
C ILE A 176 -22.56 -4.32 -11.49
N GLN A 177 -23.43 -3.85 -12.37
CA GLN A 177 -23.19 -3.85 -13.82
C GLN A 177 -21.90 -3.12 -14.23
N GLY A 178 -21.52 -2.05 -13.51
CA GLY A 178 -20.24 -1.35 -13.71
C GLY A 178 -19.02 -2.25 -13.45
N GLY A 179 -19.08 -3.05 -12.39
CA GLY A 179 -18.01 -4.00 -12.03
C GLY A 179 -17.88 -5.17 -13.00
N VAL A 180 -18.98 -5.63 -13.54
CA VAL A 180 -18.97 -6.67 -14.57
C VAL A 180 -18.22 -6.22 -15.83
N SER A 181 -18.36 -4.97 -16.22
CA SER A 181 -17.56 -4.41 -17.33
C SER A 181 -16.08 -4.45 -17.02
N ALA A 182 -15.67 -4.07 -15.79
CA ALA A 182 -14.29 -4.14 -15.33
C ALA A 182 -13.74 -5.58 -15.32
N LEU A 183 -14.53 -6.56 -14.86
CA LEU A 183 -14.17 -7.99 -14.93
C LEU A 183 -13.88 -8.48 -16.35
N LEU A 184 -14.62 -8.00 -17.34
CA LEU A 184 -14.46 -8.40 -18.73
C LEU A 184 -13.20 -7.81 -19.38
N HIS A 185 -12.65 -6.72 -18.84
CA HIS A 185 -11.40 -6.13 -19.33
C HIS A 185 -10.13 -6.91 -18.94
N ARG A 186 -10.26 -7.99 -18.17
CA ARG A 186 -9.16 -8.85 -17.72
C ARG A 186 -8.05 -8.09 -16.98
N ASP A 187 -8.45 -7.15 -16.15
CA ASP A 187 -7.57 -6.30 -15.37
C ASP A 187 -8.10 -6.18 -13.94
N SER A 188 -7.35 -6.70 -12.96
CA SER A 188 -7.69 -6.63 -11.54
C SER A 188 -7.77 -5.19 -11.05
N ASP A 189 -6.89 -4.33 -11.54
CA ASP A 189 -6.84 -2.91 -11.16
C ASP A 189 -8.12 -2.18 -11.59
N ALA A 190 -8.66 -2.50 -12.76
CA ALA A 190 -9.93 -1.94 -13.22
C ALA A 190 -11.09 -2.30 -12.27
N VAL A 191 -11.08 -3.50 -11.68
CA VAL A 191 -12.10 -3.91 -10.71
C VAL A 191 -11.93 -3.16 -9.38
N VAL A 192 -10.70 -3.04 -8.89
CA VAL A 192 -10.38 -2.27 -7.68
C VAL A 192 -10.76 -0.80 -7.86
N GLU A 193 -10.40 -0.18 -8.98
CA GLU A 193 -10.75 1.21 -9.28
C GLU A 193 -12.27 1.43 -9.37
N TRP A 194 -13.00 0.48 -9.94
CA TRP A 194 -14.46 0.52 -9.90
C TRP A 194 -14.99 0.41 -8.46
N CYS A 195 -14.46 -0.50 -7.63
CA CYS A 195 -14.86 -0.63 -6.22
C CYS A 195 -14.62 0.67 -5.44
N LYS A 196 -13.58 1.44 -5.74
CA LYS A 196 -13.34 2.76 -5.13
C LYS A 196 -14.47 3.78 -5.38
N THR A 197 -15.34 3.56 -6.37
CA THR A 197 -16.50 4.41 -6.62
C THR A 197 -17.68 4.10 -5.70
N LEU A 198 -17.66 2.95 -5.01
CA LEU A 198 -18.71 2.42 -4.17
C LEU A 198 -18.58 2.91 -2.72
N VAL A 199 -19.66 2.80 -1.95
CA VAL A 199 -19.61 2.95 -0.49
C VAL A 199 -19.19 1.63 0.18
N PRO A 200 -18.64 1.66 1.42
CA PRO A 200 -18.09 0.46 2.07
C PRO A 200 -19.02 -0.76 2.06
N ALA A 201 -20.29 -0.57 2.44
CA ALA A 201 -21.27 -1.66 2.45
C ALA A 201 -21.50 -2.31 1.06
N GLN A 202 -21.36 -1.53 -0.02
CA GLN A 202 -21.45 -2.06 -1.37
C GLN A 202 -20.20 -2.86 -1.73
N ILE A 203 -19.01 -2.44 -1.29
CA ILE A 203 -17.76 -3.18 -1.50
C ILE A 203 -17.86 -4.55 -0.82
N ASP A 204 -18.31 -4.60 0.44
CA ASP A 204 -18.51 -5.85 1.17
C ASP A 204 -19.52 -6.77 0.47
N ALA A 205 -20.60 -6.20 -0.06
CA ALA A 205 -21.57 -6.95 -0.84
C ALA A 205 -20.94 -7.51 -2.14
N VAL A 206 -20.12 -6.74 -2.86
CA VAL A 206 -19.39 -7.23 -4.04
C VAL A 206 -18.52 -8.43 -3.68
N VAL A 207 -17.69 -8.30 -2.64
CA VAL A 207 -16.79 -9.36 -2.19
C VAL A 207 -17.58 -10.63 -1.83
N SER A 208 -18.66 -10.47 -1.05
CA SER A 208 -19.50 -11.60 -0.61
C SER A 208 -20.18 -12.31 -1.76
N VAL A 209 -20.79 -11.55 -2.66
CA VAL A 209 -21.50 -12.09 -3.83
C VAL A 209 -20.54 -12.79 -4.79
N TRP A 210 -19.35 -12.21 -4.97
CA TRP A 210 -18.35 -12.79 -5.86
C TRP A 210 -17.73 -14.06 -5.28
N ALA A 211 -17.42 -14.07 -3.97
CA ALA A 211 -16.97 -15.29 -3.29
C ALA A 211 -17.98 -16.43 -3.38
N ALA A 212 -19.29 -16.12 -3.20
CA ALA A 212 -20.37 -17.08 -3.35
C ALA A 212 -20.48 -17.61 -4.80
N ALA A 213 -20.40 -16.73 -5.80
CA ALA A 213 -20.47 -17.12 -7.21
C ALA A 213 -19.27 -17.99 -7.66
N LEU A 214 -18.11 -17.82 -7.03
CA LEU A 214 -16.92 -18.62 -7.23
C LEU A 214 -16.91 -19.92 -6.40
N GLU A 215 -17.83 -20.05 -5.44
CA GLU A 215 -17.86 -21.15 -4.46
C GLU A 215 -16.55 -21.28 -3.67
N VAL A 216 -15.97 -20.13 -3.26
CA VAL A 216 -14.72 -20.06 -2.51
C VAL A 216 -14.92 -19.41 -1.15
N ARG A 217 -14.03 -19.75 -0.21
CA ARG A 217 -13.86 -19.05 1.05
C ARG A 217 -12.66 -18.11 0.92
N LEU A 218 -12.81 -16.89 1.41
CA LEU A 218 -11.70 -15.95 1.49
C LEU A 218 -10.58 -16.51 2.37
N PRO A 219 -9.32 -16.19 2.07
CA PRO A 219 -8.21 -16.51 2.94
C PRO A 219 -8.38 -15.88 4.32
N SER A 220 -7.77 -16.50 5.32
CA SER A 220 -7.83 -16.06 6.71
C SER A 220 -6.45 -16.07 7.40
N ASP A 221 -5.38 -16.08 6.61
CA ASP A 221 -4.03 -15.86 7.08
C ASP A 221 -3.81 -14.38 7.39
N ARG A 222 -3.00 -14.11 8.42
CA ARG A 222 -2.74 -12.75 8.87
C ARG A 222 -1.82 -12.02 7.90
N GLN A 223 -2.23 -10.84 7.45
CA GLN A 223 -1.50 -9.99 6.49
C GLN A 223 -0.87 -8.75 7.14
N VAL A 224 -1.37 -8.32 8.30
CA VAL A 224 -0.95 -7.11 9.01
C VAL A 224 -0.20 -7.50 10.28
N VAL A 225 0.77 -6.69 10.69
CA VAL A 225 1.52 -6.89 11.95
C VAL A 225 0.59 -6.99 13.16
N ASN A 226 1.03 -7.68 14.19
CA ASN A 226 0.38 -7.69 15.50
C ASN A 226 1.08 -6.70 16.46
N TRP A 227 0.50 -6.49 17.63
CA TRP A 227 1.04 -5.55 18.61
C TRP A 227 2.41 -5.96 19.18
N ASP A 228 2.76 -7.26 19.21
CA ASP A 228 4.08 -7.72 19.63
C ASP A 228 5.15 -7.36 18.59
N GLU A 229 4.83 -7.52 17.32
CA GLU A 229 5.67 -7.11 16.19
C GLU A 229 5.83 -5.59 16.12
N VAL A 230 4.74 -4.84 16.34
CA VAL A 230 4.78 -3.37 16.45
C VAL A 230 5.74 -2.94 17.56
N ARG A 231 5.69 -3.58 18.74
CA ARG A 231 6.63 -3.30 19.83
C ARG A 231 8.07 -3.62 19.45
N ALA A 232 8.33 -4.77 18.84
CA ALA A 232 9.67 -5.16 18.39
C ALA A 232 10.23 -4.20 17.33
N MET A 233 9.38 -3.71 16.42
CA MET A 233 9.76 -2.68 15.44
C MET A 233 10.07 -1.34 16.12
N SER A 234 9.26 -0.95 17.12
CA SER A 234 9.47 0.27 17.89
C SER A 234 10.80 0.26 18.65
N GLU A 235 11.12 -0.86 19.32
CA GLU A 235 12.42 -1.06 19.99
C GLU A 235 13.60 -0.98 19.01
N ALA A 236 13.35 -1.30 17.75
CA ALA A 236 14.32 -1.21 16.67
C ALA A 236 14.41 0.19 16.01
N GLY A 237 13.66 1.20 16.52
CA GLY A 237 13.71 2.58 16.05
C GLY A 237 12.69 2.96 14.98
N VAL A 238 11.72 2.10 14.69
CA VAL A 238 10.59 2.42 13.81
C VAL A 238 9.54 3.20 14.62
N SER A 239 9.03 4.29 14.07
CA SER A 239 7.91 5.03 14.65
C SER A 239 6.59 4.65 13.98
N PHE A 240 5.47 4.97 14.64
CA PHE A 240 4.14 4.61 14.17
C PHE A 240 3.22 5.81 14.12
N GLY A 241 2.33 5.82 13.12
CA GLY A 241 1.29 6.82 12.95
C GLY A 241 -0.06 6.17 12.67
N SER A 242 -1.13 6.96 12.77
CA SER A 242 -2.48 6.51 12.47
C SER A 242 -2.72 6.43 10.96
N HIS A 243 -3.32 5.31 10.51
CA HIS A 243 -3.84 5.13 9.15
C HIS A 243 -5.34 4.82 9.17
N SER A 244 -6.10 5.56 9.96
CA SER A 244 -7.52 5.34 10.29
C SER A 244 -7.76 4.08 11.16
N VAL A 245 -9.00 3.79 11.47
CA VAL A 245 -9.40 2.55 12.18
C VAL A 245 -9.61 1.42 11.18
N THR A 246 -10.47 1.64 10.19
CA THR A 246 -11.00 0.61 9.30
C THR A 246 -10.42 0.61 7.89
N HIS A 247 -9.39 1.45 7.63
CA HIS A 247 -8.80 1.61 6.29
C HIS A 247 -9.84 1.92 5.20
N THR A 248 -10.87 2.66 5.57
CA THR A 248 -11.95 3.03 4.65
C THR A 248 -11.60 4.28 3.83
N ILE A 249 -12.24 4.47 2.68
CA ILE A 249 -12.07 5.66 1.83
C ILE A 249 -12.74 6.85 2.52
N LEU A 250 -11.98 7.68 3.22
CA LEU A 250 -12.50 8.77 4.06
C LEU A 250 -13.40 9.76 3.30
N THR A 251 -13.15 9.98 2.00
CA THR A 251 -13.99 10.85 1.16
C THR A 251 -15.39 10.29 0.87
N LYS A 252 -15.68 9.06 1.27
CA LYS A 252 -17.00 8.40 1.16
C LYS A 252 -17.79 8.43 2.47
N LEU A 253 -17.20 8.96 3.54
CA LEU A 253 -17.80 9.02 4.87
C LEU A 253 -18.36 10.41 5.18
N HIS A 254 -19.26 10.47 6.15
CA HIS A 254 -19.69 11.73 6.76
C HIS A 254 -18.61 12.29 7.69
N CYS A 255 -18.60 13.60 7.91
CA CYS A 255 -17.57 14.26 8.72
C CYS A 255 -17.39 13.64 10.11
N ASP A 256 -18.47 13.25 10.79
CA ASP A 256 -18.43 12.63 12.11
C ASP A 256 -17.78 11.24 12.08
N GLU A 257 -17.92 10.51 10.98
CA GLU A 257 -17.27 9.22 10.79
C GLU A 257 -15.77 9.39 10.51
N VAL A 258 -15.41 10.39 9.68
CA VAL A 258 -14.00 10.76 9.45
C VAL A 258 -13.31 11.13 10.76
N MET A 259 -13.99 11.93 11.61
CA MET A 259 -13.46 12.30 12.92
C MET A 259 -13.26 11.08 13.83
N ARG A 260 -14.21 10.13 13.84
CA ARG A 260 -14.05 8.87 14.59
C ARG A 260 -12.87 8.05 14.09
N GLU A 261 -12.77 7.84 12.77
CA GLU A 261 -11.64 7.13 12.15
C GLU A 261 -10.28 7.72 12.57
N ALA A 262 -10.16 9.04 12.61
CA ALA A 262 -8.92 9.72 13.00
C ALA A 262 -8.67 9.64 14.51
N VAL A 263 -9.64 9.98 15.35
CA VAL A 263 -9.47 10.09 16.80
C VAL A 263 -9.30 8.72 17.45
N ASP A 264 -10.12 7.74 17.05
CA ASP A 264 -10.10 6.40 17.66
C ASP A 264 -8.81 5.66 17.29
N SER A 265 -8.34 5.77 16.02
CA SER A 265 -7.08 5.16 15.62
C SER A 265 -5.88 5.79 16.33
N TRP A 266 -5.85 7.12 16.46
CA TRP A 266 -4.81 7.80 17.23
C TRP A 266 -4.83 7.40 18.72
N SER A 267 -6.03 7.31 19.31
CA SER A 267 -6.22 6.90 20.70
C SER A 267 -5.74 5.45 20.94
N ALA A 268 -6.04 4.54 20.00
CA ALA A 268 -5.58 3.14 20.08
C ALA A 268 -4.05 3.04 20.09
N LEU A 269 -3.36 3.82 19.24
CA LEU A 269 -1.91 3.88 19.22
C LEU A 269 -1.34 4.46 20.53
N LYS A 270 -1.94 5.52 21.05
CA LYS A 270 -1.51 6.17 22.32
C LYS A 270 -1.69 5.27 23.56
N GLN A 271 -2.56 4.29 23.53
CA GLN A 271 -2.76 3.34 24.61
C GLN A 271 -1.66 2.27 24.68
N GLN A 272 -0.86 2.14 23.63
CA GLN A 272 0.25 1.18 23.63
C GLN A 272 1.35 1.61 24.61
N PRO A 273 2.08 0.67 25.26
CA PRO A 273 3.10 0.98 26.26
C PRO A 273 4.22 1.88 25.76
N ASP A 274 4.57 1.78 24.49
CA ASP A 274 5.65 2.56 23.87
C ASP A 274 5.13 3.83 23.18
N ARG A 275 4.71 4.79 24.01
CA ARG A 275 4.16 6.07 23.56
C ARG A 275 5.18 6.97 22.83
N LYS A 276 6.48 6.69 22.94
CA LYS A 276 7.55 7.52 22.37
C LYS A 276 7.63 7.41 20.84
N SER A 277 7.13 6.31 20.30
CA SER A 277 7.19 5.99 18.88
C SER A 277 5.96 6.42 18.08
N VAL A 278 4.98 7.08 18.71
CA VAL A 278 3.76 7.56 18.02
C VAL A 278 3.96 9.00 17.55
N VAL A 279 3.86 9.24 16.25
CA VAL A 279 3.97 10.54 15.57
C VAL A 279 2.62 11.06 15.10
#